data_3c719e5213ca4abb07e4726d847c4370
#
_entry.id   3c719e5213ca4abb07e4726d847c4370
#
_cell.length_a   1.000
_cell.length_b   1.000
_cell.length_c   1.000
_cell.angle_alpha   90.00
_cell.angle_beta   90.00
_cell.angle_gamma   90.00
#
_symmetry.space_group_name_H-M   'P 1'
#
loop_
_entity.id
_entity.type
_entity.pdbx_description
1 polymer ?
#
loop_
_entity_poly.entity_id
_entity_poly.type
_entity_poly.pdbx_seq_one_letter_code
_entity_poly.pdbx_strand_id
1 'polypeptide(L)'
;GNQREYDVKRNYLHYDTSFLSSYIKFGCISVREVYHSVKAKYGIKHGMISELIWREFFAHVLYHYPEVLRGSYYYKNVQWRKSNSDFKKWCKGKTGFPVVDAGMRQMNATGFMHNRSRMMAATLLIKVLLLDWRLGERYFAQMLTDYDPASNNGNWQAISGTGVDMKPYFRTMSPWIQTKKFDPECIYLKRWIPELKDVPPKDIHTWNESWKNYPGVYIEPIADFTERTQEMMKMYKKAGSR
;
A
#
# COMPACT_ATOMS: atom_id res chain seq x y z
N GLY A 1 -1.71 -8.52 22.01
CA GLY A 1 -1.09 -7.30 22.55
C GLY A 1 -2.14 -6.25 22.91
N ASN A 2 -1.74 -5.22 23.63
CA ASN A 2 -2.63 -4.12 23.97
C ASN A 2 -2.84 -3.21 22.76
N GLN A 3 -4.06 -3.08 22.27
CA GLN A 3 -4.43 -2.27 21.12
C GLN A 3 -5.14 -0.95 21.50
N ARG A 4 -5.02 -0.48 22.74
CA ARG A 4 -5.64 0.77 23.20
C ARG A 4 -5.25 1.98 22.35
N GLU A 5 -4.00 2.03 21.91
CA GLU A 5 -3.47 3.14 21.11
C GLU A 5 -3.61 2.91 19.59
N TYR A 6 -4.34 1.87 19.18
CA TYR A 6 -4.49 1.49 17.77
C TYR A 6 -4.89 2.68 16.88
N ASP A 7 -5.89 3.45 17.28
CA ASP A 7 -6.40 4.57 16.48
C ASP A 7 -5.37 5.68 16.26
N VAL A 8 -4.49 5.90 17.21
CA VAL A 8 -3.42 6.90 17.14
C VAL A 8 -2.20 6.35 16.42
N LYS A 9 -1.82 5.09 16.71
CA LYS A 9 -0.53 4.51 16.29
C LYS A 9 -0.59 3.64 15.05
N ARG A 10 -1.76 3.16 14.61
CA ARG A 10 -1.91 2.21 13.49
C ARG A 10 -1.27 2.64 12.18
N ASN A 11 -1.00 3.92 12.01
CA ASN A 11 -0.38 4.46 10.81
C ASN A 11 1.15 4.53 10.89
N TYR A 12 1.73 4.45 12.09
CA TYR A 12 3.20 4.44 12.25
C TYR A 12 3.75 3.10 11.79
N LEU A 13 4.74 3.13 10.89
CA LEU A 13 5.24 1.95 10.19
C LEU A 13 5.95 0.94 11.11
N HIS A 14 6.58 1.43 12.18
CA HIS A 14 7.26 0.59 13.17
C HIS A 14 6.34 0.06 14.28
N TYR A 15 5.04 0.47 14.27
CA TYR A 15 4.07 0.02 15.26
C TYR A 15 3.50 -1.36 14.90
N ASP A 16 3.65 -2.30 15.81
CA ASP A 16 3.07 -3.64 15.67
C ASP A 16 1.55 -3.60 15.90
N THR A 17 0.78 -3.77 14.86
CA THR A 17 -0.68 -3.91 14.91
C THR A 17 -1.09 -5.30 15.41
N SER A 18 -2.36 -5.66 15.29
CA SER A 18 -2.89 -6.93 15.84
C SER A 18 -2.38 -8.19 15.14
N PHE A 19 -1.93 -8.10 13.89
CA PHE A 19 -1.58 -9.22 12.99
C PHE A 19 -2.70 -10.26 12.82
N LEU A 20 -3.96 -9.92 13.11
CA LEU A 20 -5.09 -10.85 13.07
C LEU A 20 -5.53 -11.23 11.65
N SER A 21 -5.12 -10.49 10.63
CA SER A 21 -5.59 -10.67 9.26
C SER A 21 -5.34 -12.09 8.72
N SER A 22 -4.16 -12.66 8.96
CA SER A 22 -3.85 -14.04 8.55
C SER A 22 -4.67 -15.06 9.34
N TYR A 23 -4.84 -14.88 10.64
CA TYR A 23 -5.64 -15.77 11.47
C TYR A 23 -7.12 -15.76 11.08
N ILE A 24 -7.67 -14.60 10.75
CA ILE A 24 -9.02 -14.45 10.21
C ILE A 24 -9.13 -15.12 8.84
N LYS A 25 -8.14 -14.92 7.98
CA LYS A 25 -8.10 -15.51 6.63
C LYS A 25 -8.15 -17.02 6.66
N PHE A 26 -7.40 -17.66 7.54
CA PHE A 26 -7.34 -19.12 7.67
C PHE A 26 -8.40 -19.70 8.63
N GLY A 27 -9.32 -18.87 9.13
CA GLY A 27 -10.39 -19.34 10.01
C GLY A 27 -9.93 -19.78 11.40
N CYS A 28 -8.69 -19.42 11.81
CA CYS A 28 -8.19 -19.71 13.16
C CYS A 28 -8.97 -18.93 14.23
N ILE A 29 -9.59 -17.83 13.86
CA ILE A 29 -10.47 -17.02 14.68
C ILE A 29 -11.62 -16.47 13.82
N SER A 30 -12.84 -16.47 14.35
CA SER A 30 -13.99 -15.90 13.66
C SER A 30 -13.93 -14.36 13.67
N VAL A 31 -14.31 -13.74 12.56
CA VAL A 31 -14.50 -12.29 12.48
C VAL A 31 -15.50 -11.78 13.52
N ARG A 32 -16.55 -12.55 13.81
CA ARG A 32 -17.55 -12.20 14.83
C ARG A 32 -16.96 -12.24 16.25
N GLU A 33 -16.13 -13.22 16.53
CA GLU A 33 -15.41 -13.32 17.80
C GLU A 33 -14.46 -12.15 18.00
N VAL A 34 -13.69 -11.77 16.97
CA VAL A 34 -12.86 -10.57 17.01
C VAL A 34 -13.68 -9.32 17.27
N TYR A 35 -14.81 -9.16 16.56
CA TYR A 35 -15.73 -8.03 16.75
C TYR A 35 -16.21 -7.93 18.21
N HIS A 36 -16.74 -9.02 18.76
CA HIS A 36 -17.26 -9.03 20.13
C HIS A 36 -16.16 -8.79 21.17
N SER A 37 -14.99 -9.38 20.98
CA SER A 37 -13.83 -9.19 21.87
C SER A 37 -13.34 -7.76 21.86
N VAL A 38 -13.20 -7.13 20.69
CA VAL A 38 -12.80 -5.74 20.55
C VAL A 38 -13.84 -4.80 21.15
N LYS A 39 -15.13 -5.03 20.85
CA LYS A 39 -16.23 -4.24 21.40
C LYS A 39 -16.28 -4.30 22.93
N ALA A 40 -16.15 -5.49 23.52
CA ALA A 40 -16.15 -5.67 24.96
C ALA A 40 -14.96 -5.01 25.64
N LYS A 41 -13.78 -5.09 25.03
CA LYS A 41 -12.53 -4.60 25.64
C LYS A 41 -12.27 -3.11 25.44
N TYR A 42 -12.63 -2.58 24.27
CA TYR A 42 -12.24 -1.22 23.84
C TYR A 42 -13.44 -0.34 23.45
N GLY A 43 -14.63 -0.90 23.33
CA GLY A 43 -15.85 -0.22 22.92
C GLY A 43 -16.10 -0.23 21.40
N ILE A 44 -17.35 0.09 21.04
CA ILE A 44 -17.83 0.02 19.64
C ILE A 44 -17.17 1.04 18.71
N LYS A 45 -16.63 2.13 19.25
CA LYS A 45 -15.99 3.20 18.46
C LYS A 45 -14.50 2.92 18.14
N HIS A 46 -13.95 1.79 18.61
CA HIS A 46 -12.56 1.43 18.36
C HIS A 46 -12.30 1.19 16.88
N GLY A 47 -11.19 1.73 16.35
CA GLY A 47 -10.88 1.69 14.91
C GLY A 47 -10.79 0.30 14.30
N MET A 48 -10.41 -0.73 15.07
CA MET A 48 -10.44 -2.11 14.58
C MET A 48 -11.85 -2.56 14.16
N ILE A 49 -12.91 -2.06 14.81
CA ILE A 49 -14.28 -2.34 14.39
C ILE A 49 -14.53 -1.81 12.97
N SER A 50 -14.08 -0.59 12.69
CA SER A 50 -14.18 -0.01 11.35
C SER A 50 -13.44 -0.84 10.30
N GLU A 51 -12.27 -1.39 10.63
CA GLU A 51 -11.51 -2.25 9.70
C GLU A 51 -12.25 -3.58 9.40
N LEU A 52 -12.95 -4.16 10.40
CA LEU A 52 -13.78 -5.33 10.18
C LEU A 52 -15.00 -4.99 9.28
N ILE A 53 -15.59 -3.80 9.45
CA ILE A 53 -16.68 -3.32 8.59
C ILE A 53 -16.19 -3.11 7.16
N TRP A 54 -15.01 -2.55 6.95
CA TRP A 54 -14.41 -2.42 5.61
C TRP A 54 -14.22 -3.79 4.94
N ARG A 55 -13.80 -4.80 5.69
CA ARG A 55 -13.68 -6.17 5.17
C ARG A 55 -15.04 -6.68 4.67
N GLU A 56 -16.09 -6.52 5.45
CA GLU A 56 -17.46 -6.93 5.06
C GLU A 56 -17.95 -6.12 3.85
N PHE A 57 -17.69 -4.82 3.83
CA PHE A 57 -18.03 -3.96 2.68
C PHE A 57 -17.44 -4.51 1.36
N PHE A 58 -16.15 -4.80 1.33
CA PHE A 58 -15.53 -5.35 0.13
C PHE A 58 -16.02 -6.77 -0.20
N ALA A 59 -16.36 -7.59 0.79
CA ALA A 59 -16.97 -8.89 0.56
C ALA A 59 -18.34 -8.75 -0.13
N HIS A 60 -19.16 -7.79 0.30
CA HIS A 60 -20.43 -7.48 -0.36
C HIS A 60 -20.24 -6.94 -1.78
N VAL A 61 -19.26 -6.06 -2.00
CA VAL A 61 -18.92 -5.57 -3.34
C VAL A 61 -18.59 -6.75 -4.26
N LEU A 62 -17.72 -7.65 -3.83
CA LEU A 62 -17.35 -8.81 -4.65
C LEU A 62 -18.50 -9.77 -4.89
N TYR A 63 -19.38 -9.96 -3.90
CA TYR A 63 -20.55 -10.81 -4.04
C TYR A 63 -21.53 -10.28 -5.08
N HIS A 64 -21.82 -8.98 -5.08
CA HIS A 64 -22.77 -8.36 -6.00
C HIS A 64 -22.18 -8.01 -7.37
N TYR A 65 -20.87 -7.82 -7.45
CA TYR A 65 -20.14 -7.41 -8.66
C TYR A 65 -18.89 -8.27 -8.89
N PRO A 66 -19.05 -9.60 -9.12
CA PRO A 66 -17.93 -10.53 -9.26
C PRO A 66 -17.01 -10.21 -10.44
N GLU A 67 -17.48 -9.46 -11.43
CA GLU A 67 -16.72 -9.00 -12.59
C GLU A 67 -15.56 -8.07 -12.21
N VAL A 68 -15.57 -7.47 -11.02
CA VAL A 68 -14.46 -6.61 -10.55
C VAL A 68 -13.13 -7.35 -10.45
N LEU A 69 -13.14 -8.67 -10.32
CA LEU A 69 -11.94 -9.50 -10.36
C LEU A 69 -11.27 -9.52 -11.75
N ARG A 70 -12.03 -9.24 -12.80
CA ARG A 70 -11.56 -9.29 -14.19
C ARG A 70 -11.29 -7.92 -14.79
N GLY A 71 -11.80 -6.86 -14.15
CA GLY A 71 -11.69 -5.51 -14.69
C GLY A 71 -11.94 -4.41 -13.67
N SER A 72 -11.87 -3.17 -14.13
CA SER A 72 -12.18 -2.00 -13.33
C SER A 72 -13.68 -1.80 -13.22
N TYR A 73 -14.17 -1.40 -12.04
CA TYR A 73 -15.55 -1.02 -11.83
C TYR A 73 -15.90 0.25 -12.62
N TYR A 74 -14.99 1.26 -12.56
CA TYR A 74 -15.03 2.47 -13.39
C TYR A 74 -13.78 2.58 -14.29
N TYR A 75 -13.70 3.53 -15.18
CA TYR A 75 -12.54 3.87 -16.03
C TYR A 75 -11.93 2.66 -16.76
N LYS A 76 -12.75 1.95 -17.53
CA LYS A 76 -12.34 0.72 -18.24
C LYS A 76 -11.23 0.93 -19.29
N ASN A 77 -11.01 2.16 -19.75
CA ASN A 77 -10.13 2.49 -20.88
C ASN A 77 -8.84 3.21 -20.48
N VAL A 78 -8.39 3.11 -19.22
CA VAL A 78 -7.10 3.67 -18.82
C VAL A 78 -5.97 2.98 -19.59
N GLN A 79 -5.18 3.75 -20.31
CA GLN A 79 -4.06 3.24 -21.11
C GLN A 79 -2.80 3.16 -20.23
N TRP A 80 -2.57 2.00 -19.64
CA TRP A 80 -1.43 1.76 -18.77
C TRP A 80 -0.13 1.68 -19.57
N ARG A 81 0.95 2.23 -19.01
CA ARG A 81 2.31 2.03 -19.51
C ARG A 81 2.71 0.56 -19.37
N LYS A 82 3.56 0.07 -20.27
CA LYS A 82 4.11 -1.29 -20.22
C LYS A 82 5.61 -1.21 -19.94
N SER A 83 6.05 -1.73 -18.79
CA SER A 83 7.47 -1.83 -18.43
C SER A 83 7.70 -3.03 -17.50
N ASN A 84 8.20 -4.12 -18.06
CA ASN A 84 8.56 -5.29 -17.28
C ASN A 84 9.77 -5.02 -16.35
N SER A 85 10.70 -4.18 -16.76
CA SER A 85 11.88 -3.83 -15.95
C SER A 85 11.46 -3.10 -14.67
N ASP A 86 10.60 -2.08 -14.78
CA ASP A 86 10.15 -1.30 -13.63
C ASP A 86 9.26 -2.14 -12.71
N PHE A 87 8.40 -2.99 -13.29
CA PHE A 87 7.60 -3.93 -12.49
C PHE A 87 8.50 -4.89 -11.71
N LYS A 88 9.54 -5.47 -12.33
CA LYS A 88 10.49 -6.33 -11.63
C LYS A 88 11.26 -5.61 -10.52
N LYS A 89 11.66 -4.34 -10.74
CA LYS A 89 12.29 -3.52 -9.70
C LYS A 89 11.33 -3.29 -8.54
N TRP A 90 10.08 -2.95 -8.82
CA TRP A 90 9.03 -2.79 -7.82
C TRP A 90 8.81 -4.08 -7.01
N CYS A 91 8.63 -5.23 -7.65
CA CYS A 91 8.49 -6.52 -6.97
C CYS A 91 9.66 -6.83 -6.02
N LYS A 92 10.88 -6.47 -6.42
CA LYS A 92 12.10 -6.74 -5.62
C LYS A 92 12.39 -5.70 -4.54
N GLY A 93 11.58 -4.65 -4.40
CA GLY A 93 11.88 -3.53 -3.50
C GLY A 93 13.21 -2.84 -3.86
N LYS A 94 13.35 -2.49 -5.15
CA LYS A 94 14.53 -1.83 -5.74
C LYS A 94 14.10 -0.66 -6.64
N THR A 95 13.26 0.22 -6.09
CA THR A 95 12.71 1.36 -6.82
C THR A 95 13.42 2.68 -6.50
N GLY A 96 14.19 2.74 -5.41
CA GLY A 96 14.76 3.98 -4.88
C GLY A 96 13.73 4.86 -4.16
N PHE A 97 12.55 4.32 -3.85
CA PHE A 97 11.56 4.92 -2.97
C PHE A 97 11.58 4.16 -1.63
N PRO A 98 12.33 4.62 -0.62
CA PRO A 98 12.66 3.81 0.55
C PRO A 98 11.45 3.17 1.24
N VAL A 99 10.35 3.90 1.43
CA VAL A 99 9.16 3.37 2.11
C VAL A 99 8.45 2.27 1.30
N VAL A 100 8.50 2.35 -0.01
CA VAL A 100 7.95 1.32 -0.90
C VAL A 100 8.87 0.09 -0.88
N ASP A 101 10.17 0.31 -1.01
CA ASP A 101 11.14 -0.77 -1.03
C ASP A 101 11.18 -1.52 0.30
N ALA A 102 11.11 -0.82 1.43
CA ALA A 102 10.98 -1.42 2.75
C ALA A 102 9.73 -2.30 2.86
N GLY A 103 8.58 -1.81 2.39
CA GLY A 103 7.33 -2.58 2.38
C GLY A 103 7.40 -3.83 1.50
N MET A 104 7.93 -3.70 0.29
CA MET A 104 8.08 -4.83 -0.63
C MET A 104 9.06 -5.88 -0.09
N ARG A 105 10.19 -5.46 0.50
CA ARG A 105 11.15 -6.36 1.14
C ARG A 105 10.54 -7.06 2.36
N GLN A 106 9.77 -6.35 3.20
CA GLN A 106 9.03 -6.95 4.30
C GLN A 106 8.09 -8.04 3.79
N MET A 107 7.26 -7.72 2.79
CA MET A 107 6.31 -8.68 2.21
C MET A 107 7.01 -9.92 1.65
N ASN A 108 8.09 -9.72 0.88
CA ASN A 108 8.84 -10.81 0.26
C ASN A 108 9.50 -11.73 1.30
N ALA A 109 9.91 -11.18 2.44
CA ALA A 109 10.58 -11.94 3.50
C ALA A 109 9.60 -12.64 4.45
N THR A 110 8.41 -12.04 4.69
CA THR A 110 7.53 -12.47 5.79
C THR A 110 6.11 -12.84 5.38
N GLY A 111 5.71 -12.56 4.14
CA GLY A 111 4.31 -12.67 3.72
C GLY A 111 3.39 -11.61 4.31
N PHE A 112 3.94 -10.61 5.01
CA PHE A 112 3.17 -9.51 5.61
C PHE A 112 3.71 -8.16 5.18
N MET A 113 2.82 -7.18 5.03
CA MET A 113 3.18 -5.78 4.80
C MET A 113 2.25 -4.89 5.61
N HIS A 114 2.82 -3.89 6.31
CA HIS A 114 2.05 -2.89 7.02
C HIS A 114 1.08 -2.15 6.07
N ASN A 115 -0.17 -1.90 6.51
CA ASN A 115 -1.22 -1.30 5.65
C ASN A 115 -0.76 0.00 4.98
N ARG A 116 -0.08 0.90 5.69
CA ARG A 116 0.43 2.16 5.12
C ARG A 116 1.42 1.92 3.99
N SER A 117 2.30 0.91 4.11
CA SER A 117 3.24 0.53 3.06
C SER A 117 2.51 -0.06 1.84
N ARG A 118 1.45 -0.85 2.05
CA ARG A 118 0.61 -1.36 0.92
C ARG A 118 0.04 -0.21 0.09
N MET A 119 -0.48 0.81 0.75
CA MET A 119 -1.02 2.00 0.06
C MET A 119 0.05 2.73 -0.74
N MET A 120 1.27 2.89 -0.20
CA MET A 120 2.37 3.56 -0.89
C MET A 120 2.94 2.72 -2.02
N ALA A 121 3.06 1.40 -1.84
CA ALA A 121 3.48 0.48 -2.89
C ALA A 121 2.49 0.49 -4.08
N ALA A 122 1.19 0.48 -3.79
CA ALA A 122 0.16 0.60 -4.83
C ALA A 122 0.18 1.97 -5.51
N THR A 123 0.34 3.06 -4.73
CA THR A 123 0.45 4.42 -5.28
C THR A 123 1.65 4.55 -6.22
N LEU A 124 2.83 4.04 -5.83
CA LEU A 124 4.00 4.08 -6.69
C LEU A 124 3.76 3.32 -7.99
N LEU A 125 3.27 2.08 -7.92
CA LEU A 125 3.01 1.26 -9.11
C LEU A 125 2.06 1.96 -10.09
N ILE A 126 0.94 2.45 -9.59
CA ILE A 126 -0.16 2.96 -10.41
C ILE A 126 0.08 4.39 -10.86
N LYS A 127 0.49 5.28 -9.93
CA LYS A 127 0.47 6.73 -10.15
C LYS A 127 1.82 7.33 -10.50
N VAL A 128 2.90 6.58 -10.30
CA VAL A 128 4.26 7.00 -10.65
C VAL A 128 4.85 6.15 -11.75
N LEU A 129 4.78 4.82 -11.63
CA LEU A 129 5.25 3.93 -12.69
C LEU A 129 4.23 3.78 -13.82
N LEU A 130 2.97 4.22 -13.60
CA LEU A 130 1.85 4.18 -14.56
C LEU A 130 1.54 2.76 -15.06
N LEU A 131 1.80 1.75 -14.22
CA LEU A 131 1.57 0.36 -14.56
C LEU A 131 0.18 -0.09 -14.14
N ASP A 132 -0.34 -1.10 -14.83
CA ASP A 132 -1.65 -1.66 -14.56
C ASP A 132 -1.74 -2.18 -13.12
N TRP A 133 -2.73 -1.70 -12.37
CA TRP A 133 -2.99 -2.09 -10.99
C TRP A 133 -3.14 -3.60 -10.81
N ARG A 134 -3.66 -4.31 -11.83
CA ARG A 134 -3.85 -5.77 -11.81
C ARG A 134 -2.53 -6.55 -11.68
N LEU A 135 -1.41 -5.98 -12.14
CA LEU A 135 -0.09 -6.57 -11.94
C LEU A 135 0.29 -6.59 -10.45
N GLY A 136 0.06 -5.47 -9.77
CA GLY A 136 0.34 -5.35 -8.34
C GLY A 136 -0.63 -6.15 -7.48
N GLU A 137 -1.92 -6.14 -7.81
CA GLU A 137 -2.95 -6.94 -7.16
C GLU A 137 -2.58 -8.43 -7.18
N ARG A 138 -2.21 -8.95 -8.36
CA ARG A 138 -1.79 -10.34 -8.54
C ARG A 138 -0.51 -10.66 -7.76
N TYR A 139 0.46 -9.75 -7.73
CA TYR A 139 1.68 -9.97 -6.98
C TYR A 139 1.42 -10.02 -5.47
N PHE A 140 0.56 -9.14 -4.95
CA PHE A 140 0.12 -9.20 -3.55
C PHE A 140 -0.62 -10.50 -3.24
N ALA A 141 -1.47 -10.96 -4.15
CA ALA A 141 -2.17 -12.23 -4.00
C ALA A 141 -1.22 -13.44 -3.87
N GLN A 142 -0.08 -13.39 -4.54
CA GLN A 142 0.94 -14.45 -4.49
C GLN A 142 1.81 -14.40 -3.22
N MET A 143 2.02 -13.19 -2.67
CA MET A 143 3.01 -12.98 -1.63
C MET A 143 2.42 -12.84 -0.22
N LEU A 144 1.18 -12.35 -0.10
CA LEU A 144 0.57 -12.07 1.20
C LEU A 144 -0.07 -13.29 1.83
N THR A 145 0.29 -13.62 3.07
CA THR A 145 -0.35 -14.69 3.86
C THR A 145 -1.80 -14.36 4.23
N ASP A 146 -2.12 -13.06 4.33
CA ASP A 146 -3.46 -12.57 4.65
C ASP A 146 -4.29 -12.20 3.40
N TYR A 147 -3.88 -12.70 2.22
CA TYR A 147 -4.60 -12.40 0.98
C TYR A 147 -6.10 -12.76 1.08
N ASP A 148 -6.93 -11.76 0.88
CA ASP A 148 -8.38 -11.87 0.73
C ASP A 148 -8.78 -11.23 -0.61
N PRO A 149 -9.41 -11.97 -1.54
CA PRO A 149 -9.67 -11.47 -2.88
C PRO A 149 -10.54 -10.21 -2.90
N ALA A 150 -11.54 -10.11 -2.01
CA ALA A 150 -12.42 -8.95 -1.96
C ALA A 150 -11.68 -7.70 -1.47
N SER A 151 -10.99 -7.82 -0.33
CA SER A 151 -10.25 -6.71 0.26
C SER A 151 -9.07 -6.29 -0.60
N ASN A 152 -8.30 -7.24 -1.15
CA ASN A 152 -7.15 -6.93 -1.99
C ASN A 152 -7.59 -6.21 -3.26
N ASN A 153 -8.50 -6.80 -4.03
CA ASN A 153 -9.02 -6.21 -5.26
C ASN A 153 -9.65 -4.83 -5.04
N GLY A 154 -10.54 -4.71 -4.03
CA GLY A 154 -11.21 -3.46 -3.72
C GLY A 154 -10.25 -2.33 -3.36
N ASN A 155 -9.23 -2.61 -2.53
CA ASN A 155 -8.23 -1.61 -2.15
C ASN A 155 -7.30 -1.22 -3.32
N TRP A 156 -6.91 -2.16 -4.18
CA TRP A 156 -6.15 -1.85 -5.39
C TRP A 156 -6.95 -0.96 -6.35
N GLN A 157 -8.23 -1.25 -6.54
CA GLN A 157 -9.12 -0.41 -7.35
C GLN A 157 -9.37 0.97 -6.69
N ALA A 158 -9.48 1.06 -5.37
CA ALA A 158 -9.61 2.33 -4.66
C ALA A 158 -8.39 3.25 -4.91
N ILE A 159 -7.17 2.71 -4.84
CA ILE A 159 -5.94 3.49 -5.14
C ILE A 159 -5.87 3.86 -6.62
N SER A 160 -6.28 2.98 -7.52
CA SER A 160 -6.30 3.28 -8.96
C SER A 160 -7.41 4.27 -9.36
N GLY A 161 -8.37 4.56 -8.48
CA GLY A 161 -9.52 5.42 -8.78
C GLY A 161 -10.52 4.76 -9.74
N THR A 162 -10.58 3.44 -9.74
CA THR A 162 -11.43 2.64 -10.64
C THR A 162 -12.45 1.76 -9.90
N GLY A 163 -12.45 1.78 -8.58
CA GLY A 163 -13.31 0.96 -7.73
C GLY A 163 -14.50 1.70 -7.16
N VAL A 164 -15.36 0.96 -6.46
CA VAL A 164 -16.56 1.48 -5.77
C VAL A 164 -16.20 2.56 -4.72
N ASP A 165 -15.17 2.29 -3.89
CA ASP A 165 -14.61 3.28 -2.95
C ASP A 165 -13.43 4.00 -3.60
N MET A 166 -13.68 4.67 -4.70
CA MET A 166 -12.61 5.38 -5.40
C MET A 166 -12.24 6.67 -4.69
N LYS A 167 -10.95 6.81 -4.42
CA LYS A 167 -10.39 8.14 -4.12
C LYS A 167 -10.25 8.92 -5.41
N PRO A 168 -10.44 10.24 -5.40
CA PRO A 168 -10.21 11.05 -6.59
C PRO A 168 -8.84 10.71 -7.19
N TYR A 169 -8.80 10.46 -8.50
CA TYR A 169 -7.57 10.00 -9.18
C TYR A 169 -6.38 10.95 -9.01
N PHE A 170 -6.65 12.26 -8.86
CA PHE A 170 -5.63 13.27 -8.59
C PHE A 170 -5.06 13.20 -7.18
N ARG A 171 -5.68 12.48 -6.24
CA ARG A 171 -5.15 12.33 -4.88
C ARG A 171 -3.99 11.34 -4.90
N THR A 172 -2.77 11.88 -4.80
CA THR A 172 -1.54 11.10 -4.76
C THR A 172 -0.91 11.23 -3.38
N MET A 173 -0.47 10.12 -2.83
CA MET A 173 0.26 10.12 -1.56
C MET A 173 1.75 10.22 -1.85
N SER A 174 2.36 11.36 -1.52
CA SER A 174 3.81 11.51 -1.63
C SER A 174 4.52 10.56 -0.66
N PRO A 175 5.38 9.64 -1.15
CA PRO A 175 6.14 8.74 -0.29
C PRO A 175 6.99 9.49 0.73
N TRP A 176 7.58 10.62 0.34
CA TRP A 176 8.43 11.47 1.17
C TRP A 176 7.67 12.05 2.37
N ILE A 177 6.51 12.69 2.12
CA ILE A 177 5.66 13.26 3.17
C ILE A 177 5.12 12.16 4.10
N GLN A 178 4.71 11.01 3.52
CA GLN A 178 4.18 9.91 4.32
C GLN A 178 5.25 9.29 5.22
N THR A 179 6.47 9.13 4.72
CA THR A 179 7.59 8.60 5.51
C THR A 179 7.92 9.54 6.66
N LYS A 180 8.11 10.84 6.38
CA LYS A 180 8.40 11.85 7.41
C LYS A 180 7.34 11.85 8.52
N LYS A 181 6.07 11.64 8.16
CA LYS A 181 4.95 11.64 9.11
C LYS A 181 4.85 10.35 9.93
N PHE A 182 5.07 9.19 9.32
CA PHE A 182 4.74 7.88 9.91
C PHE A 182 5.95 6.99 10.23
N ASP A 183 7.15 7.43 9.90
CA ASP A 183 8.41 6.83 10.32
C ASP A 183 9.49 7.91 10.44
N PRO A 184 9.29 8.94 11.31
CA PRO A 184 10.17 10.11 11.37
C PRO A 184 11.62 9.75 11.65
N GLU A 185 11.88 8.73 12.49
CA GLU A 185 13.21 8.24 12.82
C GLU A 185 13.72 7.16 11.85
N CYS A 186 12.96 6.85 10.80
CA CYS A 186 13.28 5.81 9.82
C CYS A 186 13.57 4.42 10.43
N ILE A 187 12.90 4.08 11.55
CA ILE A 187 13.09 2.80 12.23
C ILE A 187 12.66 1.64 11.33
N TYR A 188 11.48 1.76 10.73
CA TYR A 188 10.97 0.76 9.79
C TYR A 188 11.81 0.67 8.53
N LEU A 189 12.18 1.82 7.97
CA LEU A 189 12.98 1.86 6.76
C LEU A 189 14.34 1.20 6.95
N LYS A 190 15.06 1.57 8.01
CA LYS A 190 16.39 1.01 8.31
C LYS A 190 16.35 -0.48 8.64
N ARG A 191 15.25 -0.96 9.21
CA ARG A 191 15.04 -2.39 9.47
C ARG A 191 14.97 -3.21 8.16
N TRP A 192 14.29 -2.68 7.14
CA TRP A 192 14.05 -3.41 5.89
C TRP A 192 14.98 -3.02 4.75
N ILE A 193 15.72 -1.92 4.93
CA ILE A 193 16.78 -1.46 4.03
C ILE A 193 18.04 -1.21 4.86
N PRO A 194 18.77 -2.28 5.21
CA PRO A 194 19.99 -2.16 6.03
C PRO A 194 21.06 -1.25 5.42
N GLU A 195 21.02 -1.07 4.10
CA GLU A 195 21.91 -0.15 3.38
C GLU A 195 21.78 1.30 3.86
N LEU A 196 20.62 1.68 4.38
CA LEU A 196 20.35 3.03 4.90
C LEU A 196 20.66 3.21 6.39
N LYS A 197 21.23 2.20 7.06
CA LYS A 197 21.44 2.22 8.53
C LYS A 197 22.17 3.45 9.04
N ASP A 198 23.21 3.89 8.34
CA ASP A 198 24.09 5.00 8.71
C ASP A 198 23.68 6.34 8.09
N VAL A 199 22.64 6.36 7.25
CA VAL A 199 22.10 7.57 6.64
C VAL A 199 21.20 8.31 7.63
N PRO A 200 21.39 9.64 7.85
CA PRO A 200 20.52 10.41 8.71
C PRO A 200 19.05 10.39 8.24
N PRO A 201 18.06 10.33 9.14
CA PRO A 201 16.63 10.34 8.76
C PRO A 201 16.23 11.50 7.84
N LYS A 202 16.76 12.70 8.08
CA LYS A 202 16.53 13.89 7.24
C LYS A 202 16.84 13.65 5.76
N ASP A 203 17.93 12.93 5.48
CA ASP A 203 18.38 12.66 4.12
C ASP A 203 17.60 11.49 3.49
N ILE A 204 17.17 10.51 4.31
CA ILE A 204 16.25 9.46 3.85
C ILE A 204 14.89 10.06 3.46
N HIS A 205 14.39 11.06 4.20
CA HIS A 205 13.12 11.72 3.91
C HIS A 205 13.14 12.57 2.62
N THR A 206 14.33 12.93 2.14
CA THR A 206 14.55 13.67 0.91
C THR A 206 15.36 12.85 -0.11
N TRP A 207 15.22 11.53 -0.08
CA TRP A 207 16.04 10.64 -0.91
C TRP A 207 15.96 10.94 -2.41
N ASN A 208 14.85 11.49 -2.89
CA ASN A 208 14.72 11.99 -4.27
C ASN A 208 15.81 13.01 -4.68
N GLU A 209 16.42 13.69 -3.72
CA GLU A 209 17.48 14.69 -3.95
C GLU A 209 18.80 14.25 -3.34
N SER A 210 18.76 13.72 -2.09
CA SER A 210 19.92 13.41 -1.27
C SER A 210 20.71 12.18 -1.73
N TRP A 211 20.14 11.27 -2.53
CA TRP A 211 20.81 10.06 -3.00
C TRP A 211 22.16 10.32 -3.64
N LYS A 212 22.34 11.48 -4.27
CA LYS A 212 23.60 11.92 -4.91
C LYS A 212 24.75 12.07 -3.90
N ASN A 213 24.43 12.34 -2.64
CA ASN A 213 25.41 12.49 -1.56
C ASN A 213 25.85 11.13 -0.99
N TYR A 214 25.23 10.04 -1.40
CA TYR A 214 25.44 8.70 -0.87
C TYR A 214 25.71 7.68 -2.00
N PRO A 215 26.74 7.90 -2.84
CA PRO A 215 27.02 7.03 -3.99
C PRO A 215 27.33 5.60 -3.51
N GLY A 216 26.64 4.61 -4.11
CA GLY A 216 26.83 3.20 -3.78
C GLY A 216 26.17 2.70 -2.48
N VAL A 217 25.59 3.58 -1.67
CA VAL A 217 24.92 3.20 -0.43
C VAL A 217 23.53 2.59 -0.72
N TYR A 218 22.73 3.30 -1.51
CA TYR A 218 21.41 2.84 -1.91
C TYR A 218 21.09 3.35 -3.31
N ILE A 219 20.06 2.80 -3.93
CA ILE A 219 19.73 3.08 -5.32
C ILE A 219 19.02 4.43 -5.50
N GLU A 220 19.23 5.04 -6.66
CA GLU A 220 18.49 6.21 -7.08
C GLU A 220 17.01 5.92 -7.36
N PRO A 221 16.09 6.89 -7.21
CA PRO A 221 14.71 6.74 -7.62
C PRO A 221 14.58 6.44 -9.12
N ILE A 222 13.84 5.38 -9.47
CA ILE A 222 13.65 4.94 -10.87
C ILE A 222 12.77 5.88 -11.69
N ALA A 223 12.18 6.88 -11.07
CA ALA A 223 11.33 7.88 -11.72
C ALA A 223 11.26 9.16 -10.89
N ASP A 224 11.08 10.30 -11.54
CA ASP A 224 10.71 11.54 -10.85
C ASP A 224 9.22 11.49 -10.46
N PHE A 225 8.96 11.71 -9.17
CA PHE A 225 7.61 11.65 -8.61
C PHE A 225 6.68 12.73 -9.18
N THR A 226 7.19 13.95 -9.32
CA THR A 226 6.41 15.10 -9.76
C THR A 226 6.05 14.98 -11.23
N GLU A 227 7.04 14.69 -12.08
CA GLU A 227 6.85 14.47 -13.51
C GLU A 227 5.82 13.36 -13.77
N ARG A 228 6.00 12.20 -13.12
CA ARG A 228 5.11 11.06 -13.31
C ARG A 228 3.68 11.29 -12.82
N THR A 229 3.52 12.03 -11.74
CA THR A 229 2.15 12.37 -11.30
C THR A 229 1.46 13.34 -12.25
N GLN A 230 2.19 14.21 -12.94
CA GLN A 230 1.62 15.05 -14.00
C GLN A 230 1.21 14.21 -15.23
N GLU A 231 2.04 13.24 -15.65
CA GLU A 231 1.68 12.29 -16.73
C GLU A 231 0.43 11.49 -16.35
N MET A 232 0.37 11.01 -15.12
CA MET A 232 -0.81 10.30 -14.58
C MET A 232 -2.08 11.15 -14.71
N MET A 233 -2.03 12.43 -14.33
CA MET A 233 -3.17 13.33 -14.46
C MET A 233 -3.67 13.43 -15.90
N LYS A 234 -2.76 13.56 -16.88
CA LYS A 234 -3.10 13.60 -18.32
C LYS A 234 -3.74 12.29 -18.76
N MET A 235 -3.19 11.15 -18.33
CA MET A 235 -3.68 9.81 -18.64
C MET A 235 -5.11 9.59 -18.17
N TYR A 236 -5.40 9.92 -16.90
CA TYR A 236 -6.76 9.76 -16.35
C TYR A 236 -7.77 10.74 -16.93
N LYS A 237 -7.36 12.00 -17.20
CA LYS A 237 -8.22 12.98 -17.88
C LYS A 237 -8.66 12.46 -19.26
N LYS A 238 -7.74 11.90 -20.03
CA LYS A 238 -8.04 11.29 -21.33
C LYS A 238 -8.98 10.09 -21.21
N ALA A 239 -8.82 9.26 -20.18
CA ALA A 239 -9.69 8.10 -19.93
C ALA A 239 -11.11 8.47 -19.50
N GLY A 240 -11.29 9.58 -18.77
CA GLY A 240 -12.59 10.09 -18.31
C GLY A 240 -13.33 10.98 -19.30
N SER A 241 -12.70 11.34 -20.43
CA SER A 241 -13.29 12.20 -21.47
C SER A 241 -14.06 11.43 -22.54
N ARG A 242 -14.42 10.17 -22.31
CA ARG A 242 -15.17 9.32 -23.24
C ARG A 242 -16.46 8.82 -22.64
#